data_88914d871e3bd1251ee495df58a4e4f4
#
_entry.id   88914d871e3bd1251ee495df58a4e4f4
#
_cell.length_a   1.000
_cell.length_b   1.000
_cell.length_c   1.000
_cell.angle_alpha   90.00
_cell.angle_beta   90.00
_cell.angle_gamma   90.00
#
_symmetry.space_group_name_H-M   'P 1'
#
loop_
_entity.id
_entity.type
_entity.pdbx_description
1 polymer ?
#
loop_
_entity_poly.entity_id
_entity_poly.type
_entity_poly.pdbx_seq_one_letter_code
_entity_poly.pdbx_strand_id
1 'polypeptide(L)'
;PLQIGIVMAGNIPSVGFHDLLCVLVSGHYAVVKVSSKDEVLIKHLVKKMYEWDVRVQNWISFADRLNGLDAYIATGSNNSSRYFDYYFGKYPHIIRRNRTSVAILDGTESPASLSLLADDVLQYFGLGCRNVTQVYVPKDYDFIPLLDALKKYPDFIDYHKYKHNFDYHLALLIMGGKYYMNNDTVILTENPSPFSPVSQLHYSYYTDRSAIINQLKKDESIQCL
;
A
#
# COMPACT_ATOMS: atom_id res chain seq x y z
N PRO A 1 -11.49 -29.30 -7.16
CA PRO A 1 -10.93 -28.17 -6.39
C PRO A 1 -9.44 -28.42 -6.13
N LEU A 2 -8.63 -27.33 -6.17
CA LEU A 2 -7.20 -27.32 -5.85
C LEU A 2 -6.98 -26.82 -4.43
N GLN A 3 -5.84 -27.17 -3.83
CA GLN A 3 -5.38 -26.59 -2.57
C GLN A 3 -4.50 -25.38 -2.86
N ILE A 4 -4.99 -24.18 -2.55
CA ILE A 4 -4.29 -22.92 -2.82
C ILE A 4 -3.70 -22.36 -1.53
N GLY A 5 -2.37 -22.20 -1.51
CA GLY A 5 -1.66 -21.55 -0.42
C GLY A 5 -1.75 -20.04 -0.54
N ILE A 6 -2.19 -19.35 0.52
CA ILE A 6 -2.29 -17.90 0.54
C ILE A 6 -1.37 -17.32 1.62
N VAL A 7 -0.34 -16.57 1.22
CA VAL A 7 0.49 -15.76 2.14
C VAL A 7 -0.08 -14.35 2.17
N MET A 8 -0.64 -13.97 3.31
CA MET A 8 -1.29 -12.67 3.47
C MET A 8 -0.32 -11.60 3.96
N ALA A 9 -0.36 -10.42 3.35
CA ALA A 9 0.25 -9.22 3.90
C ALA A 9 -0.58 -8.72 5.10
N GLY A 10 -0.02 -7.82 5.91
CA GLY A 10 -0.67 -7.24 7.08
C GLY A 10 -0.22 -5.80 7.34
N ASN A 11 0.09 -5.08 6.26
CA ASN A 11 0.44 -3.66 6.33
C ASN A 11 -0.78 -2.76 6.56
N ILE A 12 -1.95 -3.18 6.07
CA ILE A 12 -3.26 -2.56 6.34
C ILE A 12 -4.26 -3.64 6.77
N PRO A 13 -5.33 -3.26 7.52
CA PRO A 13 -6.32 -4.21 8.01
C PRO A 13 -7.01 -4.99 6.88
N SER A 14 -7.14 -6.30 7.06
CA SER A 14 -7.90 -7.23 6.20
C SER A 14 -7.44 -7.27 4.73
N VAL A 15 -6.22 -6.82 4.40
CA VAL A 15 -5.72 -6.77 3.02
C VAL A 15 -5.69 -8.15 2.34
N GLY A 16 -5.45 -9.22 3.11
CA GLY A 16 -5.42 -10.59 2.59
C GLY A 16 -6.80 -11.21 2.37
N PHE A 17 -7.88 -10.60 2.85
CA PHE A 17 -9.23 -11.15 2.76
C PHE A 17 -9.72 -11.27 1.31
N HIS A 18 -9.33 -10.34 0.44
CA HIS A 18 -9.68 -10.37 -0.97
C HIS A 18 -9.20 -11.65 -1.67
N ASP A 19 -7.94 -12.05 -1.45
CA ASP A 19 -7.37 -13.25 -2.06
C ASP A 19 -8.06 -14.52 -1.52
N LEU A 20 -8.37 -14.56 -0.22
CA LEU A 20 -9.16 -15.63 0.39
C LEU A 20 -10.52 -15.76 -0.28
N LEU A 21 -11.24 -14.64 -0.42
CA LEU A 21 -12.56 -14.62 -1.05
C LEU A 21 -12.50 -15.12 -2.50
N CYS A 22 -11.51 -14.66 -3.27
CA CYS A 22 -11.31 -15.11 -4.65
C CYS A 22 -11.09 -16.62 -4.76
N VAL A 23 -10.29 -17.22 -3.87
CA VAL A 23 -10.04 -18.66 -3.84
C VAL A 23 -11.32 -19.44 -3.55
N LEU A 24 -12.10 -19.00 -2.57
CA LEU A 24 -13.35 -19.64 -2.18
C LEU A 24 -14.41 -19.57 -3.29
N VAL A 25 -14.62 -18.37 -3.87
CA VAL A 25 -15.60 -18.18 -4.95
C VAL A 25 -15.23 -18.98 -6.21
N SER A 26 -13.92 -19.19 -6.42
CA SER A 26 -13.43 -20.05 -7.51
C SER A 26 -13.57 -21.56 -7.23
N GLY A 27 -14.11 -21.96 -6.06
CA GLY A 27 -14.35 -23.36 -5.70
C GLY A 27 -13.07 -24.13 -5.35
N HIS A 28 -12.09 -23.47 -4.72
CA HIS A 28 -10.83 -24.06 -4.28
C HIS A 28 -10.69 -24.04 -2.76
N TYR A 29 -9.84 -24.95 -2.24
CA TYR A 29 -9.48 -24.97 -0.82
C TYR A 29 -8.41 -23.91 -0.53
N ALA A 30 -8.60 -23.12 0.52
CA ALA A 30 -7.66 -22.11 0.96
C ALA A 30 -6.84 -22.58 2.17
N VAL A 31 -5.53 -22.66 2.02
CA VAL A 31 -4.59 -22.87 3.13
C VAL A 31 -3.90 -21.54 3.41
N VAL A 32 -4.25 -20.92 4.51
CA VAL A 32 -3.95 -19.50 4.78
C VAL A 32 -2.82 -19.36 5.78
N LYS A 33 -1.77 -18.65 5.39
CA LYS A 33 -0.76 -18.12 6.29
C LYS A 33 -1.02 -16.64 6.52
N VAL A 34 -1.57 -16.32 7.69
CA VAL A 34 -1.85 -14.93 8.08
C VAL A 34 -0.59 -14.19 8.48
N SER A 35 -0.60 -12.88 8.31
CA SER A 35 0.42 -12.01 8.87
C SER A 35 0.19 -11.84 10.38
N SER A 36 1.25 -11.88 11.19
CA SER A 36 1.16 -11.60 12.63
C SER A 36 0.62 -10.20 12.95
N LYS A 37 0.65 -9.29 11.99
CA LYS A 37 0.14 -7.93 12.14
C LYS A 37 -1.36 -7.81 11.95
N ASP A 38 -2.01 -8.77 11.26
CA ASP A 38 -3.44 -8.76 10.92
C ASP A 38 -4.15 -10.10 11.20
N GLU A 39 -3.58 -10.89 12.08
CA GLU A 39 -4.08 -12.23 12.40
C GLU A 39 -5.47 -12.21 13.01
N VAL A 40 -5.72 -11.28 13.92
CA VAL A 40 -6.95 -11.20 14.70
C VAL A 40 -8.16 -10.96 13.81
N LEU A 41 -8.08 -9.99 12.89
CA LEU A 41 -9.19 -9.63 12.01
C LEU A 41 -9.50 -10.75 11.02
N ILE A 42 -8.49 -11.30 10.36
CA ILE A 42 -8.68 -12.39 9.39
C ILE A 42 -9.30 -13.62 10.07
N LYS A 43 -8.77 -14.03 11.21
CA LYS A 43 -9.33 -15.18 11.96
C LYS A 43 -10.76 -14.91 12.45
N HIS A 44 -11.06 -13.67 12.87
CA HIS A 44 -12.42 -13.29 13.25
C HIS A 44 -13.40 -13.39 12.08
N LEU A 45 -13.02 -12.85 10.91
CA LEU A 45 -13.86 -12.93 9.70
C LEU A 45 -14.13 -14.39 9.30
N VAL A 46 -13.11 -15.23 9.27
CA VAL A 46 -13.24 -16.65 8.95
C VAL A 46 -14.12 -17.37 10.00
N LYS A 47 -13.97 -17.05 11.29
CA LYS A 47 -14.85 -17.58 12.33
C LYS A 47 -16.32 -17.20 12.08
N LYS A 48 -16.59 -15.96 11.66
CA LYS A 48 -17.96 -15.53 11.29
C LYS A 48 -18.50 -16.30 10.10
N MET A 49 -17.67 -16.57 9.09
CA MET A 49 -18.08 -17.42 7.96
C MET A 49 -18.44 -18.84 8.43
N TYR A 50 -17.71 -19.43 9.37
CA TYR A 50 -18.06 -20.74 9.98
C TYR A 50 -19.37 -20.72 10.77
N GLU A 51 -19.68 -19.62 11.46
CA GLU A 51 -20.94 -19.43 12.18
C GLU A 51 -22.13 -19.33 11.22
N TRP A 52 -21.95 -18.76 10.04
CA TRP A 52 -22.98 -18.66 8.99
C TRP A 52 -23.23 -19.98 8.27
N ASP A 53 -22.15 -20.72 7.95
CA ASP A 53 -22.24 -22.02 7.32
C ASP A 53 -21.07 -22.91 7.76
N VAL A 54 -21.38 -23.94 8.54
CA VAL A 54 -20.38 -24.87 9.06
C VAL A 54 -19.56 -25.57 7.95
N ARG A 55 -20.13 -25.72 6.75
CA ARG A 55 -19.42 -26.34 5.60
C ARG A 55 -18.18 -25.58 5.19
N VAL A 56 -18.10 -24.28 5.48
CA VAL A 56 -16.93 -23.44 5.16
C VAL A 56 -15.68 -23.94 5.88
N GLN A 57 -15.81 -24.63 7.02
CA GLN A 57 -14.67 -25.21 7.73
C GLN A 57 -13.87 -26.21 6.89
N ASN A 58 -14.52 -26.85 5.92
CA ASN A 58 -13.85 -27.78 5.02
C ASN A 58 -13.04 -27.07 3.91
N TRP A 59 -13.26 -25.77 3.72
CA TRP A 59 -12.68 -25.00 2.60
C TRP A 59 -11.53 -24.07 3.02
N ILE A 60 -11.41 -23.79 4.33
CA ILE A 60 -10.39 -22.88 4.85
C ILE A 60 -9.63 -23.54 5.99
N SER A 61 -8.32 -23.52 5.90
CA SER A 61 -7.43 -23.91 6.98
C SER A 61 -6.32 -22.89 7.18
N PHE A 62 -5.81 -22.80 8.40
CA PHE A 62 -4.67 -21.94 8.73
C PHE A 62 -3.42 -22.78 8.92
N ALA A 63 -2.28 -22.29 8.43
CA ALA A 63 -1.00 -22.98 8.56
C ALA A 63 0.15 -21.97 8.73
N ASP A 64 1.12 -22.34 9.55
CA ASP A 64 2.35 -21.54 9.73
C ASP A 64 3.32 -21.70 8.55
N ARG A 65 3.23 -22.84 7.84
CA ARG A 65 4.06 -23.14 6.67
C ARG A 65 3.18 -23.70 5.54
N LEU A 66 3.45 -23.22 4.34
CA LEU A 66 2.73 -23.64 3.13
C LEU A 66 3.66 -24.54 2.30
N ASN A 67 3.41 -25.84 2.34
CA ASN A 67 4.19 -26.83 1.60
C ASN A 67 3.27 -27.84 0.89
N GLY A 68 3.66 -28.28 -0.31
CA GLY A 68 2.98 -29.37 -1.00
C GLY A 68 1.57 -29.05 -1.48
N LEU A 69 1.30 -27.78 -1.80
CA LEU A 69 0.02 -27.31 -2.32
C LEU A 69 0.07 -27.17 -3.84
N ASP A 70 -1.09 -27.12 -4.48
CA ASP A 70 -1.21 -27.11 -5.93
C ASP A 70 -0.81 -25.76 -6.56
N ALA A 71 -1.10 -24.65 -5.87
CA ALA A 71 -0.75 -23.31 -6.32
C ALA A 71 -0.62 -22.33 -5.14
N TYR A 72 -0.05 -21.16 -5.39
CA TYR A 72 0.23 -20.17 -4.35
C TYR A 72 -0.17 -18.76 -4.77
N ILE A 73 -0.76 -18.01 -3.82
CA ILE A 73 -0.96 -16.56 -3.91
C ILE A 73 -0.16 -15.94 -2.77
N ALA A 74 0.78 -15.07 -3.08
CA ALA A 74 1.62 -14.44 -2.07
C ALA A 74 1.66 -12.92 -2.26
N THR A 75 1.37 -12.19 -1.20
CA THR A 75 1.41 -10.72 -1.17
C THR A 75 2.44 -10.27 -0.14
N GLY A 76 3.37 -9.42 -0.54
CA GLY A 76 4.40 -8.93 0.37
C GLY A 76 5.28 -7.83 -0.22
N SER A 77 6.24 -7.37 0.59
CA SER A 77 7.23 -6.38 0.16
C SER A 77 8.15 -6.93 -0.95
N ASN A 78 8.88 -6.04 -1.62
CA ASN A 78 9.86 -6.44 -2.62
C ASN A 78 10.93 -7.39 -2.07
N ASN A 79 11.32 -7.27 -0.80
CA ASN A 79 12.21 -8.22 -0.15
C ASN A 79 11.55 -9.58 0.05
N SER A 80 10.29 -9.61 0.48
CA SER A 80 9.54 -10.86 0.65
C SER A 80 9.29 -11.56 -0.68
N SER A 81 9.06 -10.81 -1.77
CA SER A 81 8.77 -11.38 -3.08
C SER A 81 9.91 -12.25 -3.63
N ARG A 82 11.19 -11.88 -3.33
CA ARG A 82 12.34 -12.72 -3.72
C ARG A 82 12.31 -14.11 -3.09
N TYR A 83 11.87 -14.19 -1.82
CA TYR A 83 11.67 -15.48 -1.15
C TYR A 83 10.49 -16.23 -1.75
N PHE A 84 9.41 -15.52 -2.12
CA PHE A 84 8.25 -16.15 -2.75
C PHE A 84 8.61 -16.71 -4.13
N ASP A 85 9.37 -15.98 -4.95
CA ASP A 85 9.87 -16.45 -6.22
C ASP A 85 10.72 -17.74 -6.05
N TYR A 86 11.58 -17.77 -5.03
CA TYR A 86 12.42 -18.93 -4.73
C TYR A 86 11.60 -20.16 -4.28
N TYR A 87 10.64 -19.97 -3.35
CA TYR A 87 9.88 -21.10 -2.78
C TYR A 87 8.71 -21.52 -3.67
N PHE A 88 8.04 -20.60 -4.32
CA PHE A 88 6.80 -20.85 -5.06
C PHE A 88 6.97 -20.81 -6.58
N GLY A 89 8.09 -20.31 -7.09
CA GLY A 89 8.31 -20.12 -8.52
C GLY A 89 8.18 -21.37 -9.39
N LYS A 90 8.35 -22.57 -8.81
CA LYS A 90 8.18 -23.86 -9.49
C LYS A 90 6.74 -24.37 -9.56
N TYR A 91 5.80 -23.70 -8.87
CA TYR A 91 4.37 -24.03 -8.86
C TYR A 91 3.58 -22.94 -9.60
N PRO A 92 2.35 -23.20 -10.03
CA PRO A 92 1.44 -22.15 -10.42
C PRO A 92 1.32 -21.11 -9.30
N HIS A 93 1.56 -19.83 -9.59
CA HIS A 93 1.57 -18.81 -8.54
C HIS A 93 1.14 -17.43 -9.03
N ILE A 94 0.64 -16.63 -8.08
CA ILE A 94 0.41 -15.18 -8.22
C ILE A 94 1.21 -14.50 -7.11
N ILE A 95 2.32 -13.85 -7.46
CA ILE A 95 3.13 -13.08 -6.51
C ILE A 95 2.85 -11.59 -6.72
N ARG A 96 2.21 -10.97 -5.72
CA ARG A 96 1.92 -9.54 -5.69
C ARG A 96 3.05 -8.81 -5.00
N ARG A 97 3.75 -7.98 -5.76
CA ARG A 97 4.84 -7.13 -5.26
C ARG A 97 4.29 -5.83 -4.72
N ASN A 98 5.13 -5.07 -4.01
CA ASN A 98 4.78 -3.74 -3.55
C ASN A 98 4.49 -2.83 -4.75
N ARG A 99 3.34 -2.16 -4.70
CA ARG A 99 2.93 -1.12 -5.65
C ARG A 99 2.51 0.12 -4.88
N THR A 100 2.50 1.24 -5.56
CA THR A 100 2.01 2.50 -5.02
C THR A 100 1.18 3.24 -6.05
N SER A 101 0.54 4.33 -5.64
CA SER A 101 -0.19 5.20 -6.55
C SER A 101 0.44 6.58 -6.58
N VAL A 102 0.20 7.29 -7.66
CA VAL A 102 0.71 8.65 -7.86
C VAL A 102 -0.42 9.57 -8.33
N ALA A 103 -0.27 10.87 -8.11
CA ALA A 103 -1.20 11.86 -8.64
C ALA A 103 -0.49 12.86 -9.55
N ILE A 104 -1.20 13.38 -10.54
CA ILE A 104 -0.70 14.42 -11.44
C ILE A 104 -1.59 15.65 -11.25
N LEU A 105 -1.00 16.70 -10.70
CA LEU A 105 -1.66 17.97 -10.40
C LEU A 105 -1.28 18.99 -11.47
N ASP A 106 -2.18 19.92 -11.75
CA ASP A 106 -1.95 20.96 -12.74
C ASP A 106 -1.99 22.39 -12.16
N GLY A 107 -2.29 22.52 -10.87
CA GLY A 107 -2.36 23.79 -10.15
C GLY A 107 -3.75 24.44 -10.19
N THR A 108 -4.74 23.77 -10.76
CA THR A 108 -6.14 24.27 -10.82
C THR A 108 -7.08 23.48 -9.90
N GLU A 109 -6.53 22.61 -9.07
CA GLU A 109 -7.31 21.74 -8.18
C GLU A 109 -8.13 22.57 -7.18
N SER A 110 -9.41 22.24 -7.05
CA SER A 110 -10.25 22.83 -6.03
C SER A 110 -9.83 22.38 -4.61
N PRO A 111 -10.14 23.15 -3.56
CA PRO A 111 -9.91 22.70 -2.18
C PRO A 111 -10.58 21.36 -1.86
N ALA A 112 -11.75 21.08 -2.47
CA ALA A 112 -12.45 19.81 -2.33
C ALA A 112 -11.65 18.67 -2.95
N SER A 113 -11.09 18.86 -4.15
CA SER A 113 -10.25 17.85 -4.83
C SER A 113 -8.96 17.58 -4.04
N LEU A 114 -8.31 18.61 -3.51
CA LEU A 114 -7.12 18.45 -2.67
C LEU A 114 -7.44 17.75 -1.35
N SER A 115 -8.63 17.98 -0.77
CA SER A 115 -9.09 17.25 0.42
C SER A 115 -9.30 15.75 0.16
N LEU A 116 -9.78 15.36 -1.03
CA LEU A 116 -9.87 13.95 -1.43
C LEU A 116 -8.49 13.35 -1.68
N LEU A 117 -7.59 14.11 -2.31
CA LEU A 117 -6.20 13.68 -2.47
C LEU A 117 -5.51 13.45 -1.11
N ALA A 118 -5.81 14.29 -0.10
CA ALA A 118 -5.30 14.08 1.24
C ALA A 118 -5.77 12.74 1.84
N ASP A 119 -6.99 12.29 1.55
CA ASP A 119 -7.46 10.95 1.91
C ASP A 119 -6.64 9.87 1.21
N ASP A 120 -6.41 10.03 -0.10
CA ASP A 120 -5.62 9.07 -0.88
C ASP A 120 -4.15 8.99 -0.42
N VAL A 121 -3.59 10.08 0.10
CA VAL A 121 -2.23 10.11 0.65
C VAL A 121 -2.19 9.50 2.06
N LEU A 122 -3.12 9.86 2.95
CA LEU A 122 -2.99 9.67 4.39
C LEU A 122 -3.77 8.50 4.96
N GLN A 123 -4.90 8.08 4.37
CA GLN A 123 -5.65 6.93 4.88
C GLN A 123 -4.72 5.73 5.09
N TYR A 124 -4.97 4.98 6.17
CA TYR A 124 -4.12 3.87 6.58
C TYR A 124 -2.63 4.24 6.75
N PHE A 125 -2.34 5.50 7.11
CA PHE A 125 -0.98 6.03 7.27
C PHE A 125 -0.11 5.95 5.98
N GLY A 126 -0.74 5.95 4.81
CA GLY A 126 -0.04 5.83 3.53
C GLY A 126 0.51 4.42 3.22
N LEU A 127 0.06 3.39 3.93
CA LEU A 127 0.63 2.04 3.84
C LEU A 127 -0.02 1.13 2.78
N GLY A 128 -1.09 1.56 2.16
CA GLY A 128 -1.77 0.79 1.11
C GLY A 128 -1.15 0.99 -0.27
N CYS A 129 -1.30 0.01 -1.16
CA CYS A 129 -0.81 0.12 -2.55
C CYS A 129 -1.57 1.14 -3.40
N ARG A 130 -2.73 1.61 -2.94
CA ARG A 130 -3.52 2.68 -3.56
C ARG A 130 -3.28 4.04 -2.93
N ASN A 131 -2.49 4.12 -1.86
CA ASN A 131 -2.11 5.41 -1.33
C ASN A 131 -1.19 6.14 -2.31
N VAL A 132 -1.43 7.43 -2.47
CA VAL A 132 -0.59 8.31 -3.26
C VAL A 132 0.67 8.63 -2.46
N THR A 133 1.82 8.23 -2.98
CA THR A 133 3.13 8.45 -2.35
C THR A 133 4.02 9.40 -3.15
N GLN A 134 3.58 9.78 -4.36
CA GLN A 134 4.24 10.80 -5.16
C GLN A 134 3.22 11.64 -5.92
N VAL A 135 3.46 12.94 -5.99
CA VAL A 135 2.73 13.87 -6.84
C VAL A 135 3.63 14.42 -7.93
N TYR A 136 3.11 14.51 -9.14
CA TYR A 136 3.74 15.20 -10.26
C TYR A 136 3.07 16.55 -10.45
N VAL A 137 3.87 17.61 -10.49
CA VAL A 137 3.39 19.00 -10.52
C VAL A 137 4.07 19.80 -11.63
N PRO A 138 3.46 20.87 -12.18
CA PRO A 138 4.14 21.80 -13.07
C PRO A 138 5.23 22.58 -12.32
N LYS A 139 6.18 23.18 -13.06
CA LYS A 139 7.37 23.82 -12.49
C LYS A 139 7.03 24.97 -11.51
N ASP A 140 5.95 25.68 -11.75
CA ASP A 140 5.53 26.84 -10.96
C ASP A 140 4.35 26.51 -10.02
N TYR A 141 4.25 25.25 -9.57
CA TYR A 141 3.18 24.79 -8.69
C TYR A 141 3.25 25.43 -7.30
N ASP A 142 2.14 25.99 -6.83
CA ASP A 142 1.99 26.46 -5.46
C ASP A 142 1.64 25.29 -4.53
N PHE A 143 2.57 24.92 -3.65
CA PHE A 143 2.37 23.83 -2.69
C PHE A 143 1.53 24.20 -1.46
N ILE A 144 1.25 25.49 -1.22
CA ILE A 144 0.53 25.92 -0.02
C ILE A 144 -0.85 25.28 0.08
N PRO A 145 -1.70 25.29 -0.97
CA PRO A 145 -3.01 24.66 -0.90
C PRO A 145 -2.96 23.14 -0.64
N LEU A 146 -1.94 22.45 -1.20
CA LEU A 146 -1.74 21.03 -0.96
C LEU A 146 -1.30 20.74 0.48
N LEU A 147 -0.36 21.53 1.02
CA LEU A 147 0.08 21.40 2.41
C LEU A 147 -1.05 21.65 3.39
N ASP A 148 -1.93 22.61 3.10
CA ASP A 148 -3.12 22.89 3.94
C ASP A 148 -4.13 21.74 3.87
N ALA A 149 -4.38 21.16 2.71
CA ALA A 149 -5.25 20.00 2.56
C ALA A 149 -4.73 18.78 3.32
N LEU A 150 -3.42 18.58 3.34
CA LEU A 150 -2.76 17.46 4.05
C LEU A 150 -2.81 17.60 5.59
N LYS A 151 -3.27 18.74 6.16
CA LYS A 151 -3.56 18.89 7.59
C LYS A 151 -4.85 18.17 8.03
N LYS A 152 -5.54 17.51 7.12
CA LYS A 152 -6.83 16.83 7.37
C LYS A 152 -6.80 15.82 8.51
N TYR A 153 -5.66 15.20 8.79
CA TYR A 153 -5.47 14.18 9.83
C TYR A 153 -4.47 14.64 10.90
N PRO A 154 -4.79 15.68 11.68
CA PRO A 154 -3.83 16.26 12.64
C PRO A 154 -3.41 15.26 13.73
N ASP A 155 -4.32 14.35 14.13
CA ASP A 155 -4.08 13.38 15.20
C ASP A 155 -3.08 12.27 14.80
N PHE A 156 -2.65 12.20 13.53
CA PHE A 156 -1.66 11.20 13.10
C PHE A 156 -0.33 11.34 13.82
N ILE A 157 0.03 12.55 14.19
CA ILE A 157 1.27 12.81 14.92
C ILE A 157 1.25 12.26 16.37
N ASP A 158 0.06 11.98 16.92
CA ASP A 158 -0.09 11.38 18.25
C ASP A 158 0.19 9.87 18.23
N TYR A 159 0.20 9.24 17.06
CA TYR A 159 0.57 7.84 16.92
C TYR A 159 2.09 7.69 16.91
N HIS A 160 2.66 7.10 17.96
CA HIS A 160 4.11 6.95 18.15
C HIS A 160 4.85 6.45 16.92
N LYS A 161 4.34 5.44 16.21
CA LYS A 161 5.00 4.90 15.02
C LYS A 161 5.03 5.90 13.86
N TYR A 162 3.96 6.67 13.68
CA TYR A 162 3.90 7.69 12.64
C TYR A 162 4.84 8.85 12.99
N LYS A 163 4.74 9.35 14.22
CA LYS A 163 5.60 10.43 14.73
C LYS A 163 7.09 10.07 14.64
N HIS A 164 7.48 8.88 15.05
CA HIS A 164 8.88 8.45 14.96
C HIS A 164 9.39 8.42 13.51
N ASN A 165 8.56 8.02 12.54
CA ASN A 165 8.91 8.11 11.11
C ASN A 165 9.07 9.57 10.69
N PHE A 166 8.15 10.44 11.08
CA PHE A 166 8.22 11.87 10.78
C PHE A 166 9.51 12.48 11.34
N ASP A 167 9.76 12.34 12.64
CA ASP A 167 10.94 12.88 13.32
C ASP A 167 12.25 12.33 12.72
N TYR A 168 12.30 11.03 12.42
CA TYR A 168 13.47 10.39 11.82
C TYR A 168 13.78 10.95 10.42
N HIS A 169 12.79 11.06 9.56
CA HIS A 169 12.99 11.53 8.20
C HIS A 169 13.26 13.05 8.17
N LEU A 170 12.62 13.81 9.04
CA LEU A 170 12.92 15.24 9.20
C LEU A 170 14.38 15.45 9.61
N ALA A 171 14.85 14.71 10.60
CA ALA A 171 16.24 14.77 11.05
C ALA A 171 17.23 14.41 9.91
N LEU A 172 16.95 13.38 9.12
CA LEU A 172 17.80 13.02 7.98
C LEU A 172 17.87 14.11 6.92
N LEU A 173 16.77 14.80 6.64
CA LEU A 173 16.73 15.90 5.67
C LEU A 173 17.52 17.12 6.19
N ILE A 174 17.35 17.48 7.46
CA ILE A 174 18.10 18.57 8.11
C ILE A 174 19.61 18.26 8.09
N MET A 175 20.01 17.07 8.54
CA MET A 175 21.41 16.66 8.55
C MET A 175 22.02 16.56 7.15
N GLY A 176 21.21 16.18 6.16
CA GLY A 176 21.63 16.10 4.76
C GLY A 176 21.61 17.44 4.01
N GLY A 177 21.18 18.54 4.64
CA GLY A 177 21.04 19.85 4.00
C GLY A 177 20.09 19.86 2.81
N LYS A 178 19.09 18.98 2.81
CA LYS A 178 18.13 18.85 1.70
C LYS A 178 16.94 19.79 1.91
N TYR A 179 16.46 20.36 0.80
CA TYR A 179 15.23 21.14 0.83
C TYR A 179 14.03 20.23 1.08
N TYR A 180 13.13 20.71 1.93
CA TYR A 180 11.84 20.06 2.21
C TYR A 180 10.79 21.11 2.58
N MET A 181 9.54 20.75 2.43
CA MET A 181 8.39 21.49 2.99
C MET A 181 7.68 20.56 3.97
N ASN A 182 7.04 21.11 4.99
CA ASN A 182 6.22 20.31 5.89
C ASN A 182 5.04 21.13 6.45
N ASN A 183 4.07 20.41 7.01
CA ASN A 183 2.90 20.99 7.69
C ASN A 183 2.71 20.41 9.09
N ASP A 184 3.81 19.96 9.75
CA ASP A 184 3.89 19.32 11.06
C ASP A 184 3.34 17.88 11.11
N THR A 185 2.74 17.37 10.03
CA THR A 185 2.26 15.97 9.93
C THR A 185 2.84 15.24 8.73
N VAL A 186 3.09 15.92 7.63
CA VAL A 186 3.63 15.35 6.38
C VAL A 186 4.82 16.19 5.91
N ILE A 187 5.85 15.51 5.42
CA ILE A 187 7.03 16.12 4.82
C ILE A 187 6.95 15.94 3.31
N LEU A 188 7.06 17.01 2.53
CA LEU A 188 7.17 17.00 1.07
C LEU A 188 8.63 17.15 0.67
N THR A 189 9.11 16.25 -0.19
CA THR A 189 10.48 16.27 -0.71
C THR A 189 10.52 16.04 -2.21
N GLU A 190 11.40 16.75 -2.92
CA GLU A 190 11.67 16.47 -4.31
C GLU A 190 12.44 15.14 -4.42
N ASN A 191 11.83 14.15 -5.05
CA ASN A 191 12.42 12.83 -5.20
C ASN A 191 11.80 12.10 -6.41
N PRO A 192 12.60 11.52 -7.32
CA PRO A 192 12.07 10.78 -8.48
C PRO A 192 11.49 9.41 -8.13
N SER A 193 11.72 8.90 -6.91
CA SER A 193 11.19 7.61 -6.47
C SER A 193 9.68 7.70 -6.23
N PRO A 194 8.84 6.83 -6.82
CA PRO A 194 7.42 6.81 -6.55
C PRO A 194 7.08 6.30 -5.15
N PHE A 195 8.02 5.72 -4.42
CA PHE A 195 7.80 5.19 -3.08
C PHE A 195 8.32 6.16 -2.02
N SER A 196 7.44 6.94 -1.41
CA SER A 196 7.79 7.73 -0.23
C SER A 196 7.68 6.89 1.05
N PRO A 197 8.51 7.16 2.05
CA PRO A 197 8.34 6.59 3.39
C PRO A 197 7.07 7.09 4.06
N VAL A 198 6.65 6.41 5.14
CA VAL A 198 5.57 6.89 6.02
C VAL A 198 5.87 8.33 6.48
N SER A 199 4.86 9.17 6.52
CA SER A 199 4.92 10.61 6.82
C SER A 199 5.62 11.49 5.79
N GLN A 200 5.99 10.93 4.63
CA GLN A 200 6.50 11.71 3.50
C GLN A 200 5.58 11.58 2.28
N LEU A 201 5.58 12.63 1.48
CA LEU A 201 5.04 12.65 0.13
C LEU A 201 6.14 13.16 -0.80
N HIS A 202 6.50 12.38 -1.80
CA HIS A 202 7.46 12.81 -2.80
C HIS A 202 6.78 13.69 -3.84
N TYR A 203 7.53 14.61 -4.44
CA TYR A 203 7.07 15.32 -5.62
C TYR A 203 8.15 15.36 -6.70
N SER A 204 7.71 15.49 -7.94
CA SER A 204 8.58 15.71 -9.11
C SER A 204 7.92 16.68 -10.08
N TYR A 205 8.72 17.45 -10.78
CA TYR A 205 8.21 18.36 -11.79
C TYR A 205 8.01 17.67 -13.13
N TYR A 206 6.96 18.05 -13.84
CA TYR A 206 6.77 17.66 -15.25
C TYR A 206 6.69 18.90 -16.14
N THR A 207 7.05 18.75 -17.41
CA THR A 207 6.92 19.77 -18.45
C THR A 207 5.78 19.43 -19.42
N ASP A 208 5.56 18.16 -19.68
CA ASP A 208 4.49 17.64 -20.53
C ASP A 208 3.67 16.59 -19.78
N ARG A 209 2.42 16.95 -19.51
CA ARG A 209 1.46 16.08 -18.81
C ARG A 209 1.19 14.77 -19.56
N SER A 210 1.12 14.84 -20.90
CA SER A 210 0.84 13.64 -21.71
C SER A 210 2.03 12.67 -21.72
N ALA A 211 3.25 13.21 -21.76
CA ALA A 211 4.47 12.41 -21.68
C ALA A 211 4.59 11.67 -20.34
N ILE A 212 4.36 12.37 -19.21
CA ILE A 212 4.43 11.73 -17.89
C ILE A 212 3.34 10.68 -17.71
N ILE A 213 2.11 10.90 -18.16
CA ILE A 213 1.03 9.91 -18.12
C ILE A 213 1.43 8.65 -18.89
N ASN A 214 1.99 8.81 -20.11
CA ASN A 214 2.40 7.68 -20.92
C ASN A 214 3.58 6.90 -20.32
N GLN A 215 4.46 7.58 -19.60
CA GLN A 215 5.56 6.94 -18.86
C GLN A 215 5.01 6.13 -17.69
N LEU A 216 4.14 6.74 -16.85
CA LEU A 216 3.59 6.11 -15.66
C LEU A 216 2.70 4.90 -15.96
N LYS A 217 1.95 4.93 -17.06
CA LYS A 217 1.14 3.78 -17.52
C LYS A 217 1.96 2.54 -17.86
N LYS A 218 3.27 2.69 -18.14
CA LYS A 218 4.19 1.58 -18.44
C LYS A 218 4.90 1.06 -17.20
N ASP A 219 4.81 1.75 -16.09
CA ASP A 219 5.48 1.38 -14.85
C ASP A 219 4.61 0.41 -14.05
N GLU A 220 5.02 -0.86 -14.02
CA GLU A 220 4.32 -1.92 -13.29
C GLU A 220 4.28 -1.70 -11.77
N SER A 221 5.13 -0.82 -11.23
CA SER A 221 5.14 -0.46 -9.81
C SER A 221 4.01 0.52 -9.44
N ILE A 222 3.38 1.15 -10.43
CA ILE A 222 2.27 2.08 -10.23
C ILE A 222 0.95 1.32 -10.31
N GLN A 223 0.14 1.46 -9.26
CA GLN A 223 -1.18 0.81 -9.15
C GLN A 223 -2.30 1.68 -9.73
N CYS A 224 -2.28 2.98 -9.41
CA CYS A 224 -3.28 3.96 -9.85
C CYS A 224 -2.61 5.30 -10.20
N LEU A 225 -3.26 6.03 -11.11
CA LEU A 225 -2.98 7.42 -11.48
C LEU A 225 -4.18 8.28 -11.12
#